data_f60aa65a0e717dfc417d57dfab64e845
#
_entry.id   f60aa65a0e717dfc417d57dfab64e845
#
_cell.length_a   1.000
_cell.length_b   1.000
_cell.length_c   1.000
_cell.angle_alpha   90.00
_cell.angle_beta   90.00
_cell.angle_gamma   90.00
#
_symmetry.space_group_name_H-M   'P 1'
#
loop_
_entity.id
_entity.type
_entity.pdbx_description
1 polymer ?
#
loop_
_entity_poly.entity_id
_entity_poly.type
_entity_poly.pdbx_seq_one_letter_code
_entity_poly.pdbx_strand_id
1 'polypeptide(L)'
;MLSPPIINNKFYKDLDLTLKVNIVKYFQLRLKKTNISNLVKISKKIKKILKKYNVKFIINDNPLLAKKVDADGCHIGQKDMDYKTSRKILGKKKIIGITCHNSKKLALEAKNNGADYIAFGSFFKSSTKKSPFKANLTTLRWAKKKINMPIVAIGGINGSNFKKILLSGSNFIACSSFVWKNKKLKPFEAIKKFKI
;
A
#
# COMPACT_ATOMS: atom_id res chain seq x y z
N MET A 1 3.40 3.00 2.59
CA MET A 1 3.81 3.86 1.45
C MET A 1 3.88 3.04 0.17
N LEU A 2 3.49 3.59 -1.01
CA LEU A 2 3.64 2.92 -2.32
C LEU A 2 4.84 3.51 -3.07
N SER A 3 5.42 2.71 -4.00
CA SER A 3 6.44 3.20 -4.94
C SER A 3 5.90 4.29 -5.87
N PRO A 4 6.77 5.13 -6.47
CA PRO A 4 6.39 5.89 -7.66
C PRO A 4 6.11 4.95 -8.84
N PRO A 5 5.45 5.43 -9.91
CA PRO A 5 5.16 4.61 -11.10
C PRO A 5 6.40 4.27 -11.93
N ILE A 6 7.48 5.03 -11.78
CA ILE A 6 8.77 4.84 -12.44
C ILE A 6 9.86 4.91 -11.36
N ILE A 7 10.82 4.00 -11.45
CA ILE A 7 11.99 3.94 -10.56
C ILE A 7 13.25 4.21 -11.37
N ASN A 8 14.00 5.22 -10.95
CA ASN A 8 15.33 5.58 -11.46
C ASN A 8 16.39 5.41 -10.37
N ASN A 9 17.65 5.68 -10.66
CA ASN A 9 18.73 5.51 -9.70
C ASN A 9 18.60 6.41 -8.46
N LYS A 10 18.09 7.64 -8.62
CA LYS A 10 17.84 8.57 -7.52
C LYS A 10 16.83 8.04 -6.50
N PHE A 11 15.83 7.27 -6.96
CA PHE A 11 14.79 6.71 -6.10
C PHE A 11 15.36 5.91 -4.91
N TYR A 12 16.42 5.13 -5.10
CA TYR A 12 16.96 4.29 -4.03
C TYR A 12 17.55 5.13 -2.90
N LYS A 13 18.24 6.23 -3.22
CA LYS A 13 18.76 7.21 -2.26
C LYS A 13 17.60 7.93 -1.53
N ASP A 14 16.61 8.37 -2.30
CA ASP A 14 15.42 9.04 -1.75
C ASP A 14 14.61 8.10 -0.84
N LEU A 15 14.51 6.80 -1.20
CA LEU A 15 13.86 5.79 -0.36
C LEU A 15 14.60 5.62 0.97
N ASP A 16 15.92 5.43 0.93
CA ASP A 16 16.74 5.27 2.13
C ASP A 16 16.57 6.46 3.08
N LEU A 17 16.67 7.71 2.56
CA LEU A 17 16.45 8.93 3.34
C LEU A 17 15.02 9.04 3.90
N THR A 18 14.03 8.61 3.10
CA THR A 18 12.61 8.66 3.53
C THR A 18 12.35 7.68 4.69
N LEU A 19 12.97 6.50 4.66
CA LEU A 19 12.78 5.48 5.69
C LEU A 19 13.48 5.84 7.01
N LYS A 20 14.54 6.63 7.00
CA LYS A 20 15.17 7.18 8.22
C LYS A 20 14.19 7.97 9.11
N VAL A 21 13.10 8.49 8.55
CA VAL A 21 12.06 9.19 9.32
C VAL A 21 11.29 8.26 10.27
N ASN A 22 11.38 6.94 10.10
CA ASN A 22 10.86 5.87 10.95
C ASN A 22 9.33 5.85 11.17
N ILE A 23 8.54 6.38 10.24
CA ILE A 23 7.07 6.31 10.30
C ILE A 23 6.47 5.36 9.26
N VAL A 24 7.28 4.88 8.33
CA VAL A 24 6.85 3.93 7.29
C VAL A 24 6.96 2.51 7.83
N LYS A 25 5.83 1.81 7.96
CA LYS A 25 5.81 0.40 8.43
C LYS A 25 5.72 -0.60 7.27
N TYR A 26 5.11 -0.18 6.15
CA TYR A 26 4.92 -1.03 4.97
C TYR A 26 5.29 -0.26 3.70
N PHE A 27 6.01 -0.92 2.80
CA PHE A 27 6.32 -0.39 1.47
C PHE A 27 5.76 -1.33 0.39
N GLN A 28 4.91 -0.80 -0.49
CA GLN A 28 4.31 -1.55 -1.59
C GLN A 28 4.97 -1.19 -2.91
N LEU A 29 5.56 -2.16 -3.61
CA LEU A 29 6.08 -1.99 -4.96
C LEU A 29 4.97 -2.16 -5.99
N ARG A 30 4.70 -1.09 -6.77
CA ARG A 30 3.66 -1.05 -7.80
C ARG A 30 4.19 -0.43 -9.09
N LEU A 31 4.63 -1.29 -10.02
CA LEU A 31 5.14 -0.93 -11.35
C LEU A 31 4.38 -1.73 -12.42
N LYS A 32 3.38 -1.10 -13.05
CA LYS A 32 2.46 -1.81 -13.98
C LYS A 32 3.03 -2.08 -15.38
N LYS A 33 4.05 -1.34 -15.79
CA LYS A 33 4.62 -1.42 -17.16
C LYS A 33 6.05 -1.99 -17.17
N THR A 34 6.40 -2.78 -16.16
CA THR A 34 7.76 -3.33 -16.00
C THR A 34 7.72 -4.84 -16.18
N ASN A 35 8.62 -5.40 -16.97
CA ASN A 35 8.73 -6.84 -17.16
C ASN A 35 9.20 -7.55 -15.88
N ILE A 36 8.94 -8.84 -15.78
CA ILE A 36 9.20 -9.65 -14.56
C ILE A 36 10.69 -9.66 -14.18
N SER A 37 11.59 -9.78 -15.15
CA SER A 37 13.04 -9.79 -14.87
C SER A 37 13.47 -8.50 -14.15
N ASN A 38 13.07 -7.35 -14.68
CA ASN A 38 13.34 -6.05 -14.06
C ASN A 38 12.64 -5.88 -12.72
N LEU A 39 11.40 -6.36 -12.59
CA LEU A 39 10.69 -6.35 -11.29
C LEU A 39 11.46 -7.13 -10.23
N VAL A 40 12.02 -8.29 -10.56
CA VAL A 40 12.85 -9.08 -9.64
C VAL A 40 14.11 -8.32 -9.22
N LYS A 41 14.84 -7.73 -10.20
CA LYS A 41 16.05 -6.93 -9.92
C LYS A 41 15.74 -5.73 -9.01
N ILE A 42 14.69 -4.98 -9.32
CA ILE A 42 14.23 -3.82 -8.54
C ILE A 42 13.80 -4.25 -7.12
N SER A 43 13.03 -5.33 -7.03
CA SER A 43 12.54 -5.86 -5.75
C SER A 43 13.69 -6.24 -4.81
N LYS A 44 14.73 -6.92 -5.32
CA LYS A 44 15.92 -7.28 -4.53
C LYS A 44 16.62 -6.06 -3.96
N LYS A 45 16.83 -5.00 -4.78
CA LYS A 45 17.43 -3.74 -4.34
C LYS A 45 16.59 -3.05 -3.26
N ILE A 46 15.28 -2.95 -3.48
CA ILE A 46 14.34 -2.34 -2.51
C ILE A 46 14.34 -3.14 -1.22
N LYS A 47 14.19 -4.48 -1.27
CA LYS A 47 14.16 -5.35 -0.07
C LYS A 47 15.40 -5.15 0.80
N LYS A 48 16.60 -5.02 0.20
CA LYS A 48 17.84 -4.74 0.94
C LYS A 48 17.76 -3.42 1.72
N ILE A 49 17.15 -2.38 1.14
CA ILE A 49 16.98 -1.09 1.82
C ILE A 49 15.92 -1.21 2.94
N LEU A 50 14.76 -1.82 2.65
CA LEU A 50 13.67 -1.95 3.61
C LEU A 50 14.09 -2.73 4.88
N LYS A 51 14.93 -3.77 4.71
CA LYS A 51 15.45 -4.59 5.82
C LYS A 51 16.21 -3.76 6.86
N LYS A 52 16.96 -2.72 6.45
CA LYS A 52 17.70 -1.83 7.36
C LYS A 52 16.79 -1.08 8.34
N TYR A 53 15.52 -0.86 7.97
CA TYR A 53 14.55 -0.06 8.74
C TYR A 53 13.39 -0.89 9.27
N ASN A 54 13.47 -2.23 9.19
CA ASN A 54 12.41 -3.15 9.59
C ASN A 54 11.05 -2.81 8.94
N VAL A 55 11.05 -2.42 7.65
CA VAL A 55 9.86 -2.08 6.87
C VAL A 55 9.41 -3.30 6.06
N LYS A 56 8.13 -3.67 6.21
CA LYS A 56 7.55 -4.81 5.50
C LYS A 56 7.39 -4.53 4.01
N PHE A 57 7.80 -5.49 3.18
CA PHE A 57 7.79 -5.40 1.73
C PHE A 57 6.56 -6.09 1.13
N ILE A 58 5.72 -5.33 0.46
CA ILE A 58 4.48 -5.81 -0.19
C ILE A 58 4.61 -5.67 -1.71
N ILE A 59 4.29 -6.73 -2.45
CA ILE A 59 4.17 -6.70 -3.91
C ILE A 59 2.72 -6.42 -4.31
N ASN A 60 2.54 -5.55 -5.30
CA ASN A 60 1.21 -5.24 -5.82
C ASN A 60 0.78 -6.26 -6.89
N ASP A 61 -0.46 -6.77 -6.83
CA ASP A 61 -1.19 -7.59 -7.80
C ASP A 61 -0.60 -9.00 -8.10
N ASN A 62 0.65 -9.31 -7.74
CA ASN A 62 1.33 -10.51 -8.22
C ASN A 62 1.90 -11.39 -7.09
N PRO A 63 1.13 -12.39 -6.60
CA PRO A 63 1.57 -13.34 -5.56
C PRO A 63 2.77 -14.21 -5.98
N LEU A 64 2.89 -14.59 -7.26
CA LEU A 64 4.03 -15.37 -7.76
C LEU A 64 5.33 -14.57 -7.67
N LEU A 65 5.29 -13.28 -8.06
CA LEU A 65 6.44 -12.40 -7.87
C LEU A 65 6.76 -12.22 -6.38
N ALA A 66 5.74 -12.02 -5.53
CA ALA A 66 5.93 -11.90 -4.09
C ALA A 66 6.65 -13.11 -3.50
N LYS A 67 6.26 -14.33 -3.89
CA LYS A 67 6.94 -15.59 -3.52
C LYS A 67 8.37 -15.61 -4.06
N LYS A 68 8.57 -15.31 -5.35
CA LYS A 68 9.89 -15.36 -6.03
C LYS A 68 10.93 -14.42 -5.39
N VAL A 69 10.52 -13.24 -4.93
CA VAL A 69 11.42 -12.26 -4.29
C VAL A 69 11.41 -12.36 -2.76
N ASP A 70 10.67 -13.33 -2.24
CA ASP A 70 10.45 -13.52 -0.80
C ASP A 70 10.04 -12.21 -0.13
N ALA A 71 9.00 -11.56 -0.66
CA ALA A 71 8.38 -10.39 -0.03
C ALA A 71 7.63 -10.80 1.25
N ASP A 72 7.35 -9.82 2.13
CA ASP A 72 6.54 -10.07 3.32
C ASP A 72 5.07 -10.33 2.98
N GLY A 73 4.61 -9.92 1.80
CA GLY A 73 3.25 -10.17 1.35
C GLY A 73 2.91 -9.61 -0.02
N CYS A 74 1.62 -9.70 -0.34
CA CYS A 74 1.03 -9.19 -1.58
C CYS A 74 -0.24 -8.40 -1.30
N HIS A 75 -0.51 -7.38 -2.13
CA HIS A 75 -1.78 -6.67 -2.15
C HIS A 75 -2.49 -6.93 -3.47
N ILE A 76 -3.70 -7.45 -3.41
CA ILE A 76 -4.50 -7.84 -4.59
C ILE A 76 -5.74 -6.98 -4.74
N GLY A 77 -6.10 -6.65 -5.97
CA GLY A 77 -7.33 -5.98 -6.34
C GLY A 77 -8.38 -6.99 -6.82
N GLN A 78 -9.58 -6.48 -7.14
CA GLN A 78 -10.75 -7.29 -7.50
C GLN A 78 -10.66 -8.00 -8.87
N LYS A 79 -9.71 -7.59 -9.72
CA LYS A 79 -9.46 -8.16 -11.06
C LYS A 79 -8.16 -8.96 -11.13
N ASP A 80 -7.46 -9.08 -10.01
CA ASP A 80 -6.20 -9.81 -9.90
C ASP A 80 -6.47 -11.27 -9.50
N MET A 81 -5.43 -12.01 -9.19
CA MET A 81 -5.56 -13.39 -8.69
C MET A 81 -6.41 -13.41 -7.40
N ASP A 82 -7.35 -14.34 -7.30
CA ASP A 82 -8.21 -14.47 -6.13
C ASP A 82 -7.44 -14.78 -4.84
N TYR A 83 -8.09 -14.53 -3.71
CA TYR A 83 -7.47 -14.72 -2.40
C TYR A 83 -7.03 -16.16 -2.13
N LYS A 84 -7.90 -17.15 -2.43
CA LYS A 84 -7.61 -18.57 -2.10
C LYS A 84 -6.38 -19.08 -2.83
N THR A 85 -6.28 -18.77 -4.13
CA THR A 85 -5.13 -19.10 -4.96
C THR A 85 -3.88 -18.35 -4.48
N SER A 86 -4.01 -17.04 -4.17
CA SER A 86 -2.92 -16.23 -3.63
C SER A 86 -2.40 -16.79 -2.31
N ARG A 87 -3.29 -17.24 -1.43
CA ARG A 87 -2.94 -17.84 -0.13
C ARG A 87 -2.24 -19.20 -0.29
N LYS A 88 -2.67 -20.02 -1.25
CA LYS A 88 -1.96 -21.29 -1.58
C LYS A 88 -0.53 -21.02 -2.05
N ILE A 89 -0.31 -20.01 -2.88
CA ILE A 89 1.02 -19.65 -3.39
C ILE A 89 1.92 -19.13 -2.28
N LEU A 90 1.42 -18.22 -1.44
CA LEU A 90 2.20 -17.49 -0.44
C LEU A 90 2.34 -18.21 0.89
N GLY A 91 1.42 -19.13 1.20
CA GLY A 91 1.36 -19.81 2.49
C GLY A 91 0.78 -18.94 3.62
N LYS A 92 0.61 -19.53 4.81
CA LYS A 92 -0.10 -18.92 5.94
C LYS A 92 0.64 -17.71 6.57
N LYS A 93 1.97 -17.66 6.45
CA LYS A 93 2.81 -16.64 7.12
C LYS A 93 2.93 -15.32 6.37
N LYS A 94 2.58 -15.26 5.07
CA LYS A 94 2.70 -14.04 4.27
C LYS A 94 1.43 -13.21 4.32
N ILE A 95 1.61 -11.88 4.31
CA ILE A 95 0.52 -10.90 4.39
C ILE A 95 -0.21 -10.82 3.04
N ILE A 96 -1.54 -10.93 3.05
CA ILE A 96 -2.38 -10.66 1.87
C ILE A 96 -3.38 -9.58 2.21
N GLY A 97 -3.26 -8.44 1.51
CA GLY A 97 -4.23 -7.36 1.59
C GLY A 97 -5.15 -7.31 0.39
N ILE A 98 -6.39 -6.88 0.59
CA ILE A 98 -7.41 -6.82 -0.48
C ILE A 98 -7.97 -5.41 -0.64
N THR A 99 -8.05 -4.93 -1.90
CA THR A 99 -8.75 -3.70 -2.25
C THR A 99 -10.26 -3.90 -2.17
N CYS A 100 -10.96 -3.10 -1.37
CA CYS A 100 -12.42 -3.13 -1.23
C CYS A 100 -13.14 -1.89 -1.80
N HIS A 101 -12.40 -0.98 -2.46
CA HIS A 101 -12.95 0.26 -3.04
C HIS A 101 -13.74 1.09 -2.00
N ASN A 102 -15.07 1.20 -2.15
CA ASN A 102 -16.00 1.79 -1.17
C ASN A 102 -17.11 0.78 -0.81
N SER A 103 -16.83 -0.52 -0.92
CA SER A 103 -17.85 -1.58 -0.79
C SER A 103 -17.74 -2.29 0.57
N LYS A 104 -18.80 -2.18 1.36
CA LYS A 104 -18.96 -2.96 2.60
C LYS A 104 -19.03 -4.45 2.33
N LYS A 105 -19.70 -4.86 1.22
CA LYS A 105 -19.79 -6.26 0.78
C LYS A 105 -18.41 -6.86 0.53
N LEU A 106 -17.57 -6.21 -0.27
CA LEU A 106 -16.20 -6.67 -0.55
C LEU A 106 -15.34 -6.74 0.73
N ALA A 107 -15.56 -5.84 1.68
CA ALA A 107 -14.83 -5.86 2.94
C ALA A 107 -15.22 -7.06 3.82
N LEU A 108 -16.51 -7.41 3.87
CA LEU A 108 -16.99 -8.63 4.57
C LEU A 108 -16.49 -9.89 3.88
N GLU A 109 -16.56 -9.96 2.56
CA GLU A 109 -16.02 -11.09 1.78
C GLU A 109 -14.51 -11.27 2.02
N ALA A 110 -13.73 -10.18 2.01
CA ALA A 110 -12.31 -10.21 2.31
C ALA A 110 -12.03 -10.74 3.73
N LYS A 111 -12.81 -10.28 4.72
CA LYS A 111 -12.74 -10.75 6.11
C LYS A 111 -13.02 -12.26 6.18
N ASN A 112 -14.12 -12.71 5.59
CA ASN A 112 -14.56 -14.12 5.63
C ASN A 112 -13.56 -15.05 4.91
N ASN A 113 -12.89 -14.55 3.87
CA ASN A 113 -11.81 -15.27 3.20
C ASN A 113 -10.49 -15.27 3.99
N GLY A 114 -10.35 -14.52 5.08
CA GLY A 114 -9.15 -14.50 5.91
C GLY A 114 -8.04 -13.58 5.42
N ALA A 115 -8.38 -12.47 4.74
CA ALA A 115 -7.41 -11.44 4.42
C ALA A 115 -6.73 -10.87 5.68
N ASP A 116 -5.48 -10.46 5.57
CA ASP A 116 -4.73 -9.90 6.70
C ASP A 116 -5.00 -8.38 6.88
N TYR A 117 -5.43 -7.71 5.83
CA TYR A 117 -5.92 -6.32 5.88
C TYR A 117 -6.78 -5.99 4.66
N ILE A 118 -7.60 -4.97 4.79
CA ILE A 118 -8.40 -4.42 3.69
C ILE A 118 -8.00 -2.98 3.38
N ALA A 119 -8.22 -2.57 2.11
CA ALA A 119 -7.96 -1.20 1.68
C ALA A 119 -9.20 -0.57 1.05
N PHE A 120 -9.60 0.61 1.56
CA PHE A 120 -10.63 1.46 0.98
C PHE A 120 -10.01 2.64 0.22
N GLY A 121 -10.63 3.03 -0.87
CA GLY A 121 -10.21 4.18 -1.69
C GLY A 121 -10.93 4.23 -3.05
N SER A 122 -10.83 5.36 -3.71
CA SER A 122 -9.99 6.53 -3.43
C SER A 122 -10.75 7.56 -2.60
N PHE A 123 -10.11 8.12 -1.56
CA PHE A 123 -10.77 9.15 -0.72
C PHE A 123 -10.73 10.55 -1.35
N PHE A 124 -9.65 10.88 -2.06
CA PHE A 124 -9.45 12.19 -2.70
C PHE A 124 -8.94 12.00 -4.13
N LYS A 125 -9.00 13.06 -4.94
CA LYS A 125 -8.40 13.07 -6.29
C LYS A 125 -6.90 12.71 -6.19
N SER A 126 -6.44 11.85 -7.09
CA SER A 126 -5.05 11.39 -7.14
C SER A 126 -4.49 11.55 -8.54
N SER A 127 -3.26 12.03 -8.66
CA SER A 127 -2.53 12.12 -9.94
C SER A 127 -1.93 10.79 -10.41
N THR A 128 -1.96 9.73 -9.56
CA THR A 128 -1.29 8.45 -9.88
C THR A 128 -2.23 7.45 -10.55
N LYS A 129 -3.51 7.44 -10.18
CA LYS A 129 -4.53 6.54 -10.74
C LYS A 129 -5.88 7.25 -10.72
N LYS A 130 -6.52 7.37 -11.88
CA LYS A 130 -7.96 7.69 -11.95
C LYS A 130 -8.72 6.48 -11.41
N SER A 131 -9.45 6.65 -10.32
CA SER A 131 -10.31 5.62 -9.75
C SER A 131 -11.77 5.98 -9.99
N PRO A 132 -12.59 5.11 -10.54
CA PRO A 132 -14.04 5.35 -10.64
C PRO A 132 -14.72 5.29 -9.28
N PHE A 133 -14.05 4.72 -8.28
CA PHE A 133 -14.60 4.55 -6.93
C PHE A 133 -14.19 5.70 -6.03
N LYS A 134 -15.17 6.28 -5.34
CA LYS A 134 -14.97 7.30 -4.31
C LYS A 134 -15.35 6.70 -2.96
N ALA A 135 -14.38 6.51 -2.08
CA ALA A 135 -14.62 6.11 -0.71
C ALA A 135 -14.97 7.34 0.16
N ASN A 136 -15.72 7.12 1.22
CA ASN A 136 -16.14 8.15 2.16
C ASN A 136 -15.79 7.77 3.61
N LEU A 137 -15.82 8.77 4.51
CA LEU A 137 -15.46 8.56 5.91
C LEU A 137 -16.46 7.68 6.67
N THR A 138 -17.71 7.62 6.21
CA THR A 138 -18.75 6.76 6.83
C THR A 138 -18.41 5.28 6.61
N THR A 139 -17.80 4.93 5.48
CA THR A 139 -17.29 3.57 5.23
C THR A 139 -16.17 3.18 6.19
N LEU A 140 -15.24 4.09 6.52
CA LEU A 140 -14.20 3.83 7.53
C LEU A 140 -14.81 3.65 8.93
N ARG A 141 -15.74 4.54 9.34
CA ARG A 141 -16.41 4.43 10.65
C ARG A 141 -17.19 3.12 10.78
N TRP A 142 -17.88 2.71 9.73
CA TRP A 142 -18.55 1.42 9.67
C TRP A 142 -17.56 0.27 9.79
N ALA A 143 -16.47 0.29 9.00
CA ALA A 143 -15.47 -0.75 9.01
C ALA A 143 -14.78 -0.88 10.37
N LYS A 144 -14.45 0.24 11.02
CA LYS A 144 -13.91 0.26 12.40
C LYS A 144 -14.80 -0.50 13.40
N LYS A 145 -16.13 -0.41 13.23
CA LYS A 145 -17.10 -1.07 14.13
C LYS A 145 -17.36 -2.55 13.77
N LYS A 146 -17.25 -2.93 12.48
CA LYS A 146 -17.72 -4.23 11.98
C LYS A 146 -16.60 -5.14 11.47
N ILE A 147 -15.45 -4.58 11.15
CA ILE A 147 -14.31 -5.32 10.59
C ILE A 147 -13.20 -5.39 11.64
N ASN A 148 -13.00 -6.56 12.20
CA ASN A 148 -11.92 -6.80 13.18
C ASN A 148 -10.62 -7.19 12.46
N MET A 149 -10.09 -6.28 11.66
CA MET A 149 -8.78 -6.41 10.99
C MET A 149 -8.24 -5.03 10.61
N PRO A 150 -6.93 -4.92 10.30
CA PRO A 150 -6.34 -3.65 9.87
C PRO A 150 -7.00 -3.06 8.63
N ILE A 151 -7.31 -1.77 8.70
CA ILE A 151 -7.94 -0.98 7.65
C ILE A 151 -6.93 0.02 7.10
N VAL A 152 -6.72 0.00 5.77
CA VAL A 152 -5.86 0.94 5.05
C VAL A 152 -6.73 1.89 4.23
N ALA A 153 -6.48 3.18 4.33
CA ALA A 153 -7.08 4.18 3.45
C ALA A 153 -6.09 4.65 2.39
N ILE A 154 -6.56 4.74 1.13
CA ILE A 154 -5.72 5.14 -0.01
C ILE A 154 -6.44 6.15 -0.92
N GLY A 155 -5.65 6.95 -1.64
CA GLY A 155 -6.11 7.84 -2.71
C GLY A 155 -6.12 9.31 -2.31
N GLY A 156 -5.15 10.08 -2.85
CA GLY A 156 -5.00 11.52 -2.67
C GLY A 156 -4.72 11.97 -1.24
N ILE A 157 -4.26 11.07 -0.36
CA ILE A 157 -3.95 11.39 1.03
C ILE A 157 -2.62 12.15 1.11
N ASN A 158 -2.60 13.23 1.89
CA ASN A 158 -1.49 14.16 2.06
C ASN A 158 -1.42 14.68 3.51
N GLY A 159 -0.44 15.55 3.80
CA GLY A 159 -0.21 16.10 5.15
C GLY A 159 -1.35 16.94 5.73
N SER A 160 -2.26 17.47 4.90
CA SER A 160 -3.39 18.29 5.39
C SER A 160 -4.66 17.48 5.64
N ASN A 161 -4.79 16.28 5.04
CA ASN A 161 -6.04 15.51 5.10
C ASN A 161 -5.93 14.15 5.80
N PHE A 162 -4.74 13.70 6.17
CA PHE A 162 -4.54 12.36 6.74
C PHE A 162 -5.15 12.19 8.14
N LYS A 163 -5.10 13.24 8.99
CA LYS A 163 -5.61 13.15 10.38
C LYS A 163 -7.08 12.76 10.41
N LYS A 164 -7.93 13.39 9.57
CA LYS A 164 -9.35 13.04 9.50
C LYS A 164 -9.62 11.61 9.03
N ILE A 165 -8.73 11.04 8.20
CA ILE A 165 -8.80 9.65 7.76
C ILE A 165 -8.52 8.71 8.94
N LEU A 166 -7.45 8.95 9.70
CA LEU A 166 -7.11 8.14 10.88
C LEU A 166 -8.21 8.23 11.95
N LEU A 167 -8.68 9.42 12.26
CA LEU A 167 -9.77 9.65 13.22
C LEU A 167 -11.08 8.94 12.80
N SER A 168 -11.28 8.75 11.49
CA SER A 168 -12.46 8.04 10.97
C SER A 168 -12.35 6.51 11.05
N GLY A 169 -11.23 5.95 11.51
CA GLY A 169 -11.10 4.52 11.80
C GLY A 169 -10.13 3.74 10.92
N SER A 170 -9.34 4.42 10.10
CA SER A 170 -8.23 3.77 9.38
C SER A 170 -7.06 3.54 10.33
N ASN A 171 -6.46 2.32 10.29
CA ASN A 171 -5.24 2.00 11.05
C ASN A 171 -3.99 2.51 10.32
N PHE A 172 -4.03 2.51 8.98
CA PHE A 172 -2.93 2.94 8.14
C PHE A 172 -3.41 3.82 6.98
N ILE A 173 -2.55 4.70 6.52
CA ILE A 173 -2.71 5.42 5.27
C ILE A 173 -1.73 4.92 4.22
N ALA A 174 -2.15 4.87 2.96
CA ALA A 174 -1.30 4.55 1.83
C ALA A 174 -1.16 5.77 0.91
N CYS A 175 0.05 6.25 0.73
CA CYS A 175 0.38 7.42 -0.10
C CYS A 175 1.48 7.10 -1.10
N SER A 176 1.46 7.76 -2.25
CA SER A 176 2.50 7.72 -3.28
C SER A 176 2.79 9.12 -3.81
N SER A 177 1.85 9.73 -4.54
CA SER A 177 2.08 11.00 -5.25
C SER A 177 2.49 12.15 -4.33
N PHE A 178 1.94 12.26 -3.14
CA PHE A 178 2.32 13.30 -2.19
C PHE A 178 3.81 13.20 -1.77
N VAL A 179 4.34 11.98 -1.70
CA VAL A 179 5.75 11.73 -1.34
C VAL A 179 6.65 11.88 -2.57
N TRP A 180 6.31 11.22 -3.69
CA TRP A 180 7.24 11.08 -4.82
C TRP A 180 7.07 12.12 -5.93
N LYS A 181 5.92 12.80 -6.00
CA LYS A 181 5.60 13.82 -7.01
C LYS A 181 5.37 15.21 -6.41
N ASN A 182 5.81 15.45 -5.19
CA ASN A 182 5.71 16.74 -4.56
C ASN A 182 6.68 17.72 -5.23
N LYS A 183 6.17 18.88 -5.67
CA LYS A 183 6.99 19.88 -6.35
C LYS A 183 7.78 20.77 -5.38
N LYS A 184 7.34 20.87 -4.12
CA LYS A 184 7.90 21.76 -3.10
C LYS A 184 8.77 21.05 -2.06
N LEU A 185 8.54 19.75 -1.84
CA LEU A 185 9.19 18.98 -0.77
C LEU A 185 9.93 17.78 -1.36
N LYS A 186 11.11 17.50 -0.84
CA LYS A 186 11.81 16.23 -1.08
C LYS A 186 11.02 15.07 -0.43
N PRO A 187 11.16 13.81 -0.89
CA PRO A 187 10.40 12.67 -0.35
C PRO A 187 10.47 12.52 1.16
N PHE A 188 11.64 12.70 1.76
CA PHE A 188 11.84 12.61 3.21
C PHE A 188 11.19 13.77 3.98
N GLU A 189 11.04 14.95 3.38
CA GLU A 189 10.33 16.08 3.96
C GLU A 189 8.81 15.89 3.85
N ALA A 190 8.36 15.40 2.68
CA ALA A 190 6.94 15.10 2.47
C ALA A 190 6.44 14.03 3.44
N ILE A 191 7.21 12.97 3.69
CA ILE A 191 6.79 11.92 4.64
C ILE A 191 6.72 12.43 6.08
N LYS A 192 7.58 13.39 6.49
CA LYS A 192 7.51 14.03 7.81
C LYS A 192 6.18 14.73 8.08
N LYS A 193 5.46 15.17 7.04
CA LYS A 193 4.13 15.82 7.17
C LYS A 193 3.04 14.88 7.69
N PHE A 194 3.32 13.57 7.79
CA PHE A 194 2.44 12.56 8.39
C PHE A 194 2.78 12.22 9.84
N LYS A 195 3.70 12.93 10.47
CA LYS A 195 3.92 12.82 11.92
C LYS A 195 2.70 13.41 12.66
N ILE A 196 2.23 12.66 13.65
CA ILE A 196 1.19 13.06 14.59
C ILE A 196 1.86 13.79 15.75
#